data_01466357fbef8f15b6e0a038bbb869cb
#
_entry.id   01466357fbef8f15b6e0a038bbb869cb
#
_cell.length_a   1.000
_cell.length_b   1.000
_cell.length_c   1.000
_cell.angle_alpha   90.00
_cell.angle_beta   90.00
_cell.angle_gamma   90.00
#
_symmetry.space_group_name_H-M   'P 1'
#
loop_
_entity.id
_entity.type
_entity.pdbx_description
1 polymer ?
#
loop_
_entity_poly.entity_id
_entity_poly.type
_entity_poly.pdbx_seq_one_letter_code
_entity_poly.pdbx_strand_id
1 'polypeptide(L)'
;EYDIDPGGAIIISEEGVIEECVCAESVLHSPCLFEFVYFSRPDSIIDSISVHKSRLRMGDFLGEKILKDYSHLKIDAVIPVPDTSRTSAMQVAYKLGVKYREGFIKNRYIGRTFIMPGQSIRKRSVAHKLSPIEIEFKNKNVLLVDDSIVRGNTSKKIVEMVRKQGAKNVYFASAAPPVRHQNV
;
A
#
# COMPACT_ATOMS: atom_id res chain seq x y z
N GLU A 1 -18.82 -20.85 -2.02
CA GLU A 1 -17.71 -20.05 -2.54
C GLU A 1 -16.42 -20.69 -2.06
N TYR A 2 -15.50 -21.02 -2.98
CA TYR A 2 -14.24 -21.70 -2.70
C TYR A 2 -13.19 -21.27 -3.75
N ASP A 3 -11.94 -21.46 -3.43
CA ASP A 3 -10.82 -21.17 -4.33
C ASP A 3 -10.55 -22.36 -5.25
N ILE A 4 -10.14 -22.08 -6.50
CA ILE A 4 -9.67 -23.10 -7.43
C ILE A 4 -8.24 -23.47 -7.05
N ASP A 5 -7.96 -24.76 -6.95
CA ASP A 5 -6.61 -25.23 -6.66
C ASP A 5 -5.60 -24.78 -7.74
N PRO A 6 -4.34 -24.50 -7.36
CA PRO A 6 -3.29 -24.18 -8.33
C PRO A 6 -3.22 -25.24 -9.44
N GLY A 7 -3.22 -24.79 -10.72
CA GLY A 7 -3.26 -25.67 -11.88
C GLY A 7 -4.63 -26.25 -12.20
N GLY A 8 -5.67 -25.89 -11.45
CA GLY A 8 -7.05 -26.23 -11.74
C GLY A 8 -7.70 -25.26 -12.71
N ALA A 9 -8.77 -25.70 -13.35
CA ALA A 9 -9.66 -24.88 -14.17
C ALA A 9 -11.11 -25.23 -13.93
N ILE A 10 -11.99 -24.24 -14.10
CA ILE A 10 -13.44 -24.42 -14.10
C ILE A 10 -13.94 -24.12 -15.51
N ILE A 11 -14.69 -25.03 -16.07
CA ILE A 11 -15.36 -24.89 -17.37
C ILE A 11 -16.86 -24.77 -17.10
N ILE A 12 -17.47 -23.74 -17.64
CA ILE A 12 -18.92 -23.51 -17.55
C ILE A 12 -19.48 -23.61 -18.97
N SER A 13 -20.34 -24.61 -19.23
CA SER A 13 -21.01 -24.76 -20.54
C SER A 13 -22.13 -23.73 -20.72
N GLU A 14 -22.63 -23.61 -21.95
CA GLU A 14 -23.78 -22.74 -22.27
C GLU A 14 -25.06 -23.19 -21.54
N GLU A 15 -25.17 -24.49 -21.19
CA GLU A 15 -26.28 -25.04 -20.42
C GLU A 15 -26.13 -24.84 -18.90
N GLY A 16 -25.01 -24.18 -18.46
CA GLY A 16 -24.73 -23.89 -17.05
C GLY A 16 -24.14 -25.08 -16.27
N VAL A 17 -23.67 -26.13 -16.97
CA VAL A 17 -22.95 -27.24 -16.31
C VAL A 17 -21.55 -26.75 -15.92
N ILE A 18 -21.18 -27.03 -14.67
CA ILE A 18 -19.86 -26.65 -14.11
C ILE A 18 -19.01 -27.92 -14.01
N GLU A 19 -17.87 -27.91 -14.67
CA GLU A 19 -16.88 -28.99 -14.61
C GLU A 19 -15.56 -28.43 -14.04
N GLU A 20 -14.97 -29.16 -13.11
CA GLU A 20 -13.63 -28.88 -12.57
C GLU A 20 -12.65 -29.87 -13.17
N CYS A 21 -11.52 -29.36 -13.66
CA CYS A 21 -10.46 -30.19 -14.17
C CYS A 21 -9.08 -29.74 -13.67
N VAL A 22 -8.18 -30.69 -13.51
CA VAL A 22 -6.77 -30.45 -13.18
C VAL A 22 -5.99 -30.37 -14.49
N CYS A 23 -5.41 -29.19 -14.78
CA CYS A 23 -4.67 -28.94 -16.00
C CYS A 23 -3.17 -29.17 -15.86
N ALA A 24 -2.65 -29.26 -14.61
CA ALA A 24 -1.24 -29.55 -14.35
C ALA A 24 -1.11 -30.48 -13.13
N GLU A 25 -0.25 -31.51 -13.27
CA GLU A 25 -0.11 -32.57 -12.26
C GLU A 25 0.70 -32.14 -11.02
N SER A 26 1.54 -31.12 -11.13
CA SER A 26 2.37 -30.65 -10.02
C SER A 26 2.52 -29.14 -10.07
N VAL A 27 1.87 -28.47 -9.14
CA VAL A 27 1.94 -27.01 -9.02
C VAL A 27 2.28 -26.62 -7.58
N LEU A 28 3.17 -25.65 -7.47
CA LEU A 28 3.50 -25.05 -6.20
C LEU A 28 2.48 -23.95 -5.87
N HIS A 29 1.85 -24.05 -4.71
CA HIS A 29 1.03 -22.94 -4.19
C HIS A 29 1.94 -21.76 -3.83
N SER A 30 1.88 -20.70 -4.63
CA SER A 30 2.72 -19.50 -4.49
C SER A 30 1.86 -18.23 -4.44
N PRO A 31 1.23 -17.93 -3.30
CA PRO A 31 0.36 -16.77 -3.18
C PRO A 31 1.14 -15.46 -3.35
N CYS A 32 0.52 -14.51 -4.03
CA CYS A 32 1.10 -13.21 -4.27
C CYS A 32 1.01 -12.32 -3.02
N LEU A 33 2.15 -11.87 -2.48
CA LEU A 33 2.19 -10.95 -1.34
C LEU A 33 1.41 -9.65 -1.59
N PHE A 34 1.29 -9.21 -2.83
CA PHE A 34 0.58 -7.97 -3.19
C PHE A 34 -0.92 -8.01 -2.87
N GLU A 35 -1.51 -9.18 -2.79
CA GLU A 35 -2.89 -9.33 -2.31
C GLU A 35 -3.02 -8.78 -0.89
N PHE A 36 -2.11 -9.11 0.00
CA PHE A 36 -2.10 -8.61 1.38
C PHE A 36 -1.70 -7.13 1.47
N VAL A 37 -0.78 -6.68 0.61
CA VAL A 37 -0.26 -5.30 0.64
C VAL A 37 -1.28 -4.31 0.11
N TYR A 38 -1.89 -4.60 -1.07
CA TYR A 38 -2.60 -3.57 -1.83
C TYR A 38 -3.95 -3.99 -2.41
N PHE A 39 -4.04 -5.17 -3.09
CA PHE A 39 -5.20 -5.48 -3.92
C PHE A 39 -6.43 -5.85 -3.11
N SER A 40 -6.28 -6.71 -2.12
CA SER A 40 -7.42 -7.25 -1.39
C SER A 40 -8.05 -6.22 -0.46
N ARG A 41 -9.34 -6.39 -0.23
CA ARG A 41 -10.08 -5.59 0.74
C ARG A 41 -9.52 -5.87 2.15
N PRO A 42 -9.53 -4.89 3.05
CA PRO A 42 -8.99 -5.08 4.40
C PRO A 42 -9.77 -6.11 5.23
N ASP A 43 -11.04 -6.34 4.91
CA ASP A 43 -11.91 -7.33 5.57
C ASP A 43 -11.77 -8.75 5.00
N SER A 44 -10.97 -8.96 3.95
CA SER A 44 -10.75 -10.26 3.33
C SER A 44 -9.90 -11.19 4.20
N ILE A 45 -10.18 -12.50 4.06
CA ILE A 45 -9.35 -13.59 4.57
C ILE A 45 -8.90 -14.39 3.34
N ILE A 46 -7.58 -14.53 3.15
CA ILE A 46 -6.96 -15.26 2.06
C ILE A 46 -6.05 -16.30 2.68
N ASP A 47 -6.17 -17.57 2.27
CA ASP A 47 -5.42 -18.69 2.83
C ASP A 47 -5.46 -18.72 4.38
N SER A 48 -6.64 -18.49 4.96
CA SER A 48 -6.87 -18.37 6.41
C SER A 48 -6.11 -17.23 7.09
N ILE A 49 -5.56 -16.29 6.33
CA ILE A 49 -4.84 -15.13 6.84
C ILE A 49 -5.67 -13.85 6.64
N SER A 50 -5.93 -13.12 7.71
CA SER A 50 -6.60 -11.82 7.64
C SER A 50 -5.70 -10.77 7.00
N VAL A 51 -6.18 -10.12 5.93
CA VAL A 51 -5.51 -9.01 5.25
C VAL A 51 -5.27 -7.84 6.21
N HIS A 52 -6.27 -7.48 7.01
CA HIS A 52 -6.13 -6.42 8.02
C HIS A 52 -5.03 -6.71 9.04
N LYS A 53 -5.00 -7.93 9.57
CA LYS A 53 -3.98 -8.35 10.54
C LYS A 53 -2.57 -8.35 9.93
N SER A 54 -2.45 -8.72 8.65
CA SER A 54 -1.18 -8.66 7.92
C SER A 54 -0.69 -7.22 7.78
N ARG A 55 -1.57 -6.27 7.45
CA ARG A 55 -1.21 -4.84 7.36
C ARG A 55 -0.84 -4.23 8.70
N LEU A 56 -1.49 -4.63 9.79
CA LEU A 56 -1.06 -4.25 11.15
C LEU A 56 0.36 -4.74 11.43
N ARG A 57 0.66 -6.03 11.17
CA ARG A 57 1.99 -6.60 11.36
C ARG A 57 3.07 -5.93 10.52
N MET A 58 2.75 -5.57 9.26
CA MET A 58 3.69 -4.79 8.43
C MET A 58 4.03 -3.45 9.08
N GLY A 59 3.04 -2.77 9.69
CA GLY A 59 3.24 -1.55 10.45
C GLY A 59 4.10 -1.75 11.70
N ASP A 60 3.90 -2.84 12.44
CA ASP A 60 4.71 -3.18 13.62
C ASP A 60 6.19 -3.37 13.26
N PHE A 61 6.47 -4.21 12.27
CA PHE A 61 7.85 -4.46 11.81
C PHE A 61 8.52 -3.21 11.24
N LEU A 62 7.77 -2.39 10.51
CA LEU A 62 8.28 -1.12 10.02
C LEU A 62 8.62 -0.17 11.18
N GLY A 63 7.74 -0.06 12.17
CA GLY A 63 7.97 0.74 13.37
C GLY A 63 9.19 0.28 14.16
N GLU A 64 9.35 -1.03 14.36
CA GLU A 64 10.53 -1.62 15.00
C GLU A 64 11.82 -1.32 14.26
N LYS A 65 11.78 -1.44 12.92
CA LYS A 65 12.93 -1.12 12.07
C LYS A 65 13.31 0.36 12.18
N ILE A 66 12.33 1.27 12.19
CA ILE A 66 12.58 2.69 12.35
C ILE A 66 13.20 3.00 13.72
N LEU A 67 12.69 2.43 14.79
CA LEU A 67 13.24 2.59 16.14
C LEU A 67 14.68 2.08 16.24
N LYS A 68 14.98 0.95 15.60
CA LYS A 68 16.30 0.33 15.62
C LYS A 68 17.32 1.10 14.80
N ASP A 69 16.99 1.42 13.55
CA ASP A 69 17.96 1.90 12.57
C ASP A 69 17.95 3.42 12.40
N TYR A 70 16.86 4.09 12.79
CA TYR A 70 16.62 5.51 12.54
C TYR A 70 16.14 6.28 13.79
N SER A 71 16.46 5.81 14.98
CA SER A 71 16.05 6.45 16.25
C SER A 71 16.51 7.90 16.42
N HIS A 72 17.55 8.29 15.68
CA HIS A 72 18.06 9.66 15.66
C HIS A 72 17.17 10.67 14.92
N LEU A 73 16.21 10.18 14.12
CA LEU A 73 15.30 11.05 13.38
C LEU A 73 14.24 11.65 14.28
N LYS A 74 14.07 12.96 14.19
CA LYS A 74 12.94 13.65 14.85
C LYS A 74 11.72 13.54 13.96
N ILE A 75 10.68 12.85 14.43
CA ILE A 75 9.41 12.68 13.72
C ILE A 75 8.31 13.27 14.58
N ASP A 76 7.60 14.29 14.08
CA ASP A 76 6.50 14.95 14.78
C ASP A 76 5.16 14.27 14.53
N ALA A 77 5.00 13.69 13.35
CA ALA A 77 3.79 12.96 12.95
C ALA A 77 4.06 11.90 11.90
N VAL A 78 3.30 10.81 11.97
CA VAL A 78 3.17 9.79 10.92
C VAL A 78 1.91 10.08 10.12
N ILE A 79 2.03 10.13 8.79
CA ILE A 79 0.96 10.47 7.87
C ILE A 79 0.86 9.40 6.78
N PRO A 80 -0.29 8.72 6.64
CA PRO A 80 -0.49 7.73 5.58
C PRO A 80 -0.61 8.39 4.21
N VAL A 81 -0.14 7.69 3.18
CA VAL A 81 -0.55 7.94 1.80
C VAL A 81 -1.84 7.15 1.56
N PRO A 82 -3.02 7.80 1.47
CA PRO A 82 -4.29 7.08 1.46
C PRO A 82 -4.50 6.24 0.21
N ASP A 83 -5.26 5.14 0.30
CA ASP A 83 -6.06 4.67 1.42
C ASP A 83 -5.42 3.46 2.13
N THR A 84 -4.70 2.62 1.40
CA THR A 84 -4.28 1.27 1.79
C THR A 84 -3.27 1.26 2.93
N SER A 85 -2.43 2.30 3.01
CA SER A 85 -1.38 2.43 4.03
C SER A 85 -1.88 2.86 5.42
N ARG A 86 -3.14 3.26 5.58
CA ARG A 86 -3.69 3.78 6.85
C ARG A 86 -3.46 2.84 8.02
N THR A 87 -3.76 1.56 7.85
CA THR A 87 -3.61 0.55 8.90
C THR A 87 -2.16 0.42 9.35
N SER A 88 -1.23 0.31 8.40
CA SER A 88 0.20 0.20 8.69
C SER A 88 0.76 1.50 9.31
N ALA A 89 0.37 2.65 8.77
CA ALA A 89 0.81 3.95 9.29
C ALA A 89 0.33 4.21 10.73
N MET A 90 -0.91 3.82 11.04
CA MET A 90 -1.45 3.90 12.40
C MET A 90 -0.60 3.08 13.37
N GLN A 91 -0.24 1.86 12.98
CA GLN A 91 0.57 0.98 13.81
C GLN A 91 2.00 1.48 13.97
N VAL A 92 2.59 2.05 12.91
CA VAL A 92 3.89 2.74 12.97
C VAL A 92 3.84 3.90 13.97
N ALA A 93 2.82 4.76 13.90
CA ALA A 93 2.66 5.87 14.82
C ALA A 93 2.56 5.42 16.28
N TYR A 94 1.77 4.39 16.54
CA TYR A 94 1.66 3.77 17.86
C TYR A 94 3.00 3.25 18.37
N LYS A 95 3.73 2.50 17.53
CA LYS A 95 5.04 1.92 17.87
C LYS A 95 6.10 2.98 18.17
N LEU A 96 6.10 4.08 17.41
CA LEU A 96 7.03 5.20 17.60
C LEU A 96 6.63 6.14 18.75
N GLY A 97 5.42 6.03 19.30
CA GLY A 97 4.88 6.94 20.31
C GLY A 97 4.65 8.38 19.79
N VAL A 98 4.40 8.54 18.47
CA VAL A 98 4.18 9.83 17.82
C VAL A 98 2.74 9.96 17.32
N LYS A 99 2.34 11.18 16.93
CA LYS A 99 0.98 11.45 16.46
C LYS A 99 0.73 10.80 15.10
N TYR A 100 -0.38 10.09 14.96
CA TYR A 100 -0.97 9.76 13.67
C TYR A 100 -1.81 10.94 13.18
N ARG A 101 -1.67 11.33 11.92
CA ARG A 101 -2.41 12.44 11.29
C ARG A 101 -2.83 12.10 9.86
N GLU A 102 -4.05 12.48 9.49
CA GLU A 102 -4.51 12.44 8.12
C GLU A 102 -4.09 13.74 7.41
N GLY A 103 -3.01 13.69 6.66
CA GLY A 103 -2.47 14.87 5.97
C GLY A 103 -2.93 15.01 4.52
N PHE A 104 -3.67 14.04 3.99
CA PHE A 104 -4.14 14.04 2.60
C PHE A 104 -5.64 13.80 2.50
N ILE A 105 -6.27 14.49 1.57
CA ILE A 105 -7.62 14.18 1.09
C ILE A 105 -7.49 13.50 -0.27
N LYS A 106 -8.06 12.30 -0.41
CA LYS A 106 -8.12 11.58 -1.68
C LYS A 106 -9.40 11.95 -2.43
N ASN A 107 -9.24 12.39 -3.67
CA ASN A 107 -10.37 12.62 -4.56
C ASN A 107 -10.93 11.26 -5.02
N ARG A 108 -12.12 10.90 -4.53
CA ARG A 108 -12.78 9.62 -4.83
C ARG A 108 -13.34 9.52 -6.25
N TYR A 109 -13.52 10.66 -6.92
CA TYR A 109 -14.07 10.71 -8.29
C TYR A 109 -13.02 10.46 -9.37
N ILE A 110 -11.73 10.41 -9.02
CA ILE A 110 -10.64 10.13 -9.96
C ILE A 110 -10.20 8.68 -9.79
N GLY A 111 -10.49 7.85 -10.80
CA GLY A 111 -10.16 6.43 -10.83
C GLY A 111 -8.65 6.10 -10.82
N ARG A 112 -8.32 4.81 -10.84
CA ARG A 112 -6.93 4.30 -10.87
C ARG A 112 -6.23 4.72 -12.17
N THR A 113 -5.10 5.42 -12.09
CA THR A 113 -4.39 5.99 -13.25
C THR A 113 -3.20 5.16 -13.74
N PHE A 114 -2.78 4.12 -13.01
CA PHE A 114 -1.65 3.30 -13.45
C PHE A 114 -2.01 2.37 -14.64
N ILE A 115 -3.29 2.22 -14.95
CA ILE A 115 -3.82 1.46 -16.09
C ILE A 115 -3.93 2.33 -17.36
N MET A 116 -3.79 3.67 -17.25
CA MET A 116 -3.94 4.55 -18.42
C MET A 116 -2.65 4.63 -19.25
N PRO A 117 -2.73 4.53 -20.60
CA PRO A 117 -1.61 4.77 -21.48
C PRO A 117 -1.22 6.26 -21.50
N GLY A 118 0.10 6.54 -21.53
CA GLY A 118 0.64 7.90 -21.65
C GLY A 118 1.26 8.49 -20.37
N GLN A 119 2.55 8.87 -20.45
CA GLN A 119 3.29 9.44 -19.30
C GLN A 119 2.84 10.85 -18.90
N SER A 120 2.38 11.67 -19.86
CA SER A 120 1.93 13.04 -19.62
C SER A 120 0.61 13.11 -18.84
N ILE A 121 -0.30 12.18 -19.11
CA ILE A 121 -1.59 12.06 -18.41
C ILE A 121 -1.38 11.56 -16.98
N ARG A 122 -0.44 10.62 -16.77
CA ARG A 122 -0.05 10.14 -15.43
C ARG A 122 0.61 11.24 -14.56
N LYS A 123 1.34 12.19 -15.18
CA LYS A 123 1.98 13.28 -14.43
C LYS A 123 0.98 14.26 -13.82
N ARG A 124 -0.12 14.57 -14.49
CA ARG A 124 -1.18 15.43 -13.96
C ARG A 124 -2.06 14.73 -12.91
N SER A 125 -2.21 13.42 -13.01
CA SER A 125 -3.19 12.68 -12.23
C SER A 125 -2.88 12.50 -10.73
N VAL A 126 -1.62 12.51 -10.29
CA VAL A 126 -1.28 12.40 -8.86
C VAL A 126 -1.67 13.68 -8.12
N ALA A 127 -1.41 14.86 -8.70
CA ALA A 127 -1.78 16.14 -8.12
C ALA A 127 -3.32 16.34 -8.02
N HIS A 128 -4.08 15.71 -8.93
CA HIS A 128 -5.55 15.76 -8.87
C HIS A 128 -6.15 14.71 -7.93
N LYS A 129 -5.38 13.67 -7.56
CA LYS A 129 -5.87 12.59 -6.71
C LYS A 129 -5.72 12.85 -5.23
N LEU A 130 -4.65 13.55 -4.83
CA LEU A 130 -4.32 13.82 -3.46
C LEU A 130 -4.21 15.32 -3.25
N SER A 131 -4.97 15.83 -2.29
CA SER A 131 -4.88 17.23 -1.85
C SER A 131 -4.27 17.24 -0.45
N PRO A 132 -3.11 17.91 -0.26
CA PRO A 132 -2.47 17.99 1.05
C PRO A 132 -3.19 19.01 1.94
N ILE A 133 -3.24 18.72 3.24
CA ILE A 133 -3.76 19.61 4.28
C ILE A 133 -2.56 20.36 4.89
N GLU A 134 -2.36 21.62 4.51
CA GLU A 134 -1.17 22.41 4.86
C GLU A 134 -0.81 22.35 6.35
N ILE A 135 -1.79 22.53 7.23
CA ILE A 135 -1.59 22.57 8.69
C ILE A 135 -0.98 21.26 9.24
N GLU A 136 -1.14 20.15 8.55
CA GLU A 136 -0.56 18.88 8.97
C GLU A 136 0.92 18.74 8.59
N PHE A 137 1.42 19.58 7.69
CA PHE A 137 2.79 19.52 7.18
C PHE A 137 3.66 20.69 7.64
N LYS A 138 3.10 21.90 7.68
CA LYS A 138 3.84 23.15 7.91
C LYS A 138 4.69 23.11 9.18
N ASN A 139 5.99 23.38 9.02
CA ASN A 139 7.00 23.41 10.09
C ASN A 139 7.16 22.08 10.87
N LYS A 140 6.74 20.95 10.31
CA LYS A 140 6.84 19.62 10.95
C LYS A 140 7.84 18.72 10.26
N ASN A 141 8.42 17.80 11.03
CA ASN A 141 9.14 16.64 10.54
C ASN A 141 8.13 15.49 10.37
N VAL A 142 7.82 15.12 9.16
CA VAL A 142 6.76 14.14 8.89
C VAL A 142 7.33 12.84 8.34
N LEU A 143 6.81 11.72 8.80
CA LEU A 143 7.02 10.41 8.23
C LEU A 143 5.80 10.04 7.40
N LEU A 144 5.97 10.01 6.10
CA LEU A 144 4.97 9.48 5.17
C LEU A 144 5.11 7.96 5.10
N VAL A 145 4.00 7.25 5.27
CA VAL A 145 3.94 5.80 5.12
C VAL A 145 3.05 5.46 3.94
N ASP A 146 3.60 4.78 2.95
CA ASP A 146 2.86 4.22 1.82
C ASP A 146 2.77 2.70 1.93
N ASP A 147 1.84 2.08 1.22
CA ASP A 147 1.73 0.62 1.18
C ASP A 147 2.93 -0.02 0.49
N SER A 148 3.38 0.56 -0.61
CA SER A 148 4.47 0.03 -1.44
C SER A 148 5.13 1.08 -2.32
N ILE A 149 6.36 0.84 -2.73
CA ILE A 149 7.06 1.65 -3.73
C ILE A 149 7.34 0.77 -4.95
N VAL A 150 6.66 1.04 -6.08
CA VAL A 150 6.84 0.26 -7.32
C VAL A 150 7.91 0.89 -8.21
N ARG A 151 7.70 2.13 -8.68
CA ARG A 151 8.63 2.85 -9.59
C ARG A 151 9.18 4.15 -9.01
N GLY A 152 8.80 4.52 -7.81
CA GLY A 152 9.23 5.74 -7.14
C GLY A 152 8.67 7.07 -7.69
N ASN A 153 8.03 7.09 -8.84
CA ASN A 153 7.51 8.31 -9.46
C ASN A 153 6.38 8.96 -8.62
N THR A 154 5.53 8.15 -8.02
CA THR A 154 4.43 8.61 -7.16
C THR A 154 4.98 9.15 -5.85
N SER A 155 5.87 8.40 -5.19
CA SER A 155 6.48 8.80 -3.92
C SER A 155 7.29 10.10 -4.06
N LYS A 156 8.06 10.25 -5.15
CA LYS A 156 8.77 11.51 -5.44
C LYS A 156 7.81 12.70 -5.49
N LYS A 157 6.70 12.59 -6.22
CA LYS A 157 5.71 13.68 -6.33
C LYS A 157 5.02 14.00 -5.02
N ILE A 158 4.72 12.97 -4.22
CA ILE A 158 4.12 13.15 -2.90
C ILE A 158 5.09 13.90 -1.98
N VAL A 159 6.36 13.52 -1.97
CA VAL A 159 7.40 14.23 -1.21
C VAL A 159 7.53 15.69 -1.66
N GLU A 160 7.57 15.96 -2.97
CA GLU A 160 7.60 17.31 -3.52
C GLU A 160 6.36 18.13 -3.12
N MET A 161 5.18 17.52 -3.16
CA MET A 161 3.92 18.13 -2.73
C MET A 161 3.96 18.54 -1.26
N VAL A 162 4.40 17.64 -0.39
CA VAL A 162 4.49 17.89 1.06
C VAL A 162 5.54 18.95 1.39
N ARG A 163 6.68 18.97 0.70
CA ARG A 163 7.67 20.04 0.85
C ARG A 163 7.12 21.41 0.47
N LYS A 164 6.29 21.49 -0.57
CA LYS A 164 5.59 22.72 -0.96
C LYS A 164 4.60 23.22 0.10
N GLN A 165 4.10 22.34 0.96
CA GLN A 165 3.26 22.72 2.11
C GLN A 165 4.09 23.19 3.31
N GLY A 166 5.41 23.37 3.17
CA GLY A 166 6.26 23.90 4.22
C GLY A 166 6.68 22.88 5.28
N ALA A 167 6.70 21.60 4.97
CA ALA A 167 7.27 20.59 5.85
C ALA A 167 8.76 20.86 6.08
N LYS A 168 9.22 20.71 7.33
CA LYS A 168 10.62 20.93 7.73
C LYS A 168 11.50 19.79 7.22
N ASN A 169 11.12 18.55 7.50
CA ASN A 169 11.73 17.35 6.96
C ASN A 169 10.64 16.38 6.53
N VAL A 170 10.89 15.66 5.44
CA VAL A 170 9.99 14.64 4.91
C VAL A 170 10.75 13.33 4.81
N TYR A 171 10.35 12.37 5.61
CA TYR A 171 10.79 10.98 5.55
C TYR A 171 9.72 10.16 4.84
N PHE A 172 10.13 9.14 4.09
CA PHE A 172 9.20 8.28 3.35
C PHE A 172 9.52 6.82 3.62
N ALA A 173 8.52 6.04 4.02
CA ALA A 173 8.66 4.63 4.30
C ALA A 173 7.60 3.81 3.55
N SER A 174 7.97 2.60 3.12
CA SER A 174 7.09 1.60 2.54
C SER A 174 6.75 0.55 3.58
N ALA A 175 5.46 0.25 3.75
CA ALA A 175 5.01 -0.82 4.63
C ALA A 175 5.37 -2.21 4.07
N ALA A 176 5.28 -2.38 2.74
CA ALA A 176 5.71 -3.60 2.09
C ALA A 176 7.23 -3.72 2.01
N PRO A 177 7.77 -4.95 2.14
CA PRO A 177 9.17 -5.22 1.90
C PRO A 177 9.54 -5.03 0.41
N PRO A 178 10.83 -4.90 0.08
CA PRO A 178 11.25 -4.86 -1.32
C PRO A 178 10.96 -6.19 -2.01
N VAL A 179 10.39 -6.12 -3.23
CA VAL A 179 10.18 -7.28 -4.09
C VAL A 179 11.55 -7.71 -4.63
N ARG A 180 12.01 -8.90 -4.26
CA ARG A 180 13.32 -9.43 -4.65
C ARG A 180 13.26 -10.54 -5.70
N HIS A 181 12.11 -11.18 -5.83
CA HIS A 181 11.88 -12.30 -6.74
C HIS A 181 10.65 -12.02 -7.58
N GLN A 182 10.67 -12.46 -8.83
CA GLN A 182 9.49 -12.41 -9.69
C GLN A 182 8.50 -13.49 -9.25
N ASN A 183 7.22 -13.16 -9.31
CA ASN A 183 6.15 -14.14 -9.27
C ASN A 183 5.79 -14.43 -10.73
N VAL A 184 6.13 -15.60 -11.24
CA VAL A 184 5.84 -16.06 -12.60
C VAL A 184 4.87 -17.20 -12.54
#